data_036143760e1d42a6b3a8f4d03f77a7d3
#
_entry.id   036143760e1d42a6b3a8f4d03f77a7d3
#
_cell.length_a   1.000
_cell.length_b   1.000
_cell.length_c   1.000
_cell.angle_alpha   90.00
_cell.angle_beta   90.00
_cell.angle_gamma   90.00
#
_symmetry.space_group_name_H-M   'P 1'
#
loop_
_entity.id
_entity.type
_entity.pdbx_description
1 polymer ?
#
loop_
_entity_poly.entity_id
_entity_poly.type
_entity_poly.pdbx_seq_one_letter_code
_entity_poly.pdbx_strand_id
1 'polypeptide(L)'
;MNTSGLHPIKERYARRVVREKIAAEIEILRQKPGNPFSGLPQCSPDDLPRDQNYKNGKLGEEVSDQTAPQLPPRKVCIVGAGVAGLYIAMILDDLNIPNLTYEILEANSRVGGRAYTHHFSDKSHDYYDIGAMRFPKMKTMKRTFKLIERTNTPTLPYYLKGSNTPKLFNGRFFAPGRDPHHVGVGNGGQVADSVVDQVDDILEKAFGSYKEALTENFKKGFEKLKEVDHFSTREFLEKGGPNGDEKQKYDAPSIKWMETQTSSTGLFDQAFSESVIDSFDFDEKAEWYCIDGGTSVLTDAMRKGLSTEVQTNTKVEAISIDRNLKQDGNMSVKCAGESNWRTDYSTVFNTTTLGCLDRMDLSGLDLHPTQLKAIRTLHYDDSAKVALKFKYPWWVKDCGITKGGVAKTDLPLRTCVYPSYNIDTPLDQPAVLLASYTWAKDAEKMGGYIKPTSPKGEEELIKLILHDLAILHSEHITYERIEEALITHHAYAWSHDPFMTAAFALFGPGQFVELYPYLSEPAADSKFHIVGEASSVHHAWIVGALDSALTAVYLFLYRYGLWRYVAKLIANWGLVGDLELGEFGTAHLKVALGRLSKEFHVKV
;
A
#
# COMPACT_ATOMS: atom_id res chain seq x y z
N MET A 1 15.41 7.12 29.79
CA MET A 1 14.03 6.83 29.38
C MET A 1 14.11 6.03 28.08
N ASN A 2 13.47 4.89 28.04
CA ASN A 2 13.56 3.94 26.93
C ASN A 2 12.84 4.50 25.69
N THR A 3 13.56 4.88 24.64
CA THR A 3 13.01 5.44 23.40
C THR A 3 12.24 4.42 22.56
N SER A 4 12.18 3.15 23.02
CA SER A 4 11.49 2.05 22.35
C SER A 4 9.95 2.21 22.24
N GLY A 5 9.36 3.18 22.94
CA GLY A 5 7.92 3.48 22.88
C GLY A 5 7.51 4.58 21.90
N LEU A 6 8.46 5.17 21.13
CA LEU A 6 8.19 6.33 20.27
C LEU A 6 7.71 5.97 18.85
N HIS A 7 7.99 4.76 18.36
CA HIS A 7 7.62 4.33 17.02
C HIS A 7 6.48 3.30 17.06
N PRO A 8 5.54 3.35 16.08
CA PRO A 8 4.50 2.35 15.94
C PRO A 8 5.08 0.93 15.79
N ILE A 9 4.30 -0.07 16.14
CA ILE A 9 4.72 -1.49 16.13
C ILE A 9 5.13 -1.93 14.72
N LYS A 10 4.37 -1.55 13.70
CA LYS A 10 4.66 -1.89 12.29
C LYS A 10 6.06 -1.45 11.87
N GLU A 11 6.39 -0.18 12.10
CA GLU A 11 7.70 0.39 11.76
C GLU A 11 8.83 -0.29 12.55
N ARG A 12 8.60 -0.67 13.79
CA ARG A 12 9.57 -1.43 14.59
C ARG A 12 9.78 -2.84 14.03
N TYR A 13 8.70 -3.48 13.56
CA TYR A 13 8.77 -4.81 12.93
C TYR A 13 9.59 -4.74 11.63
N ALA A 14 9.25 -3.85 10.72
CA ALA A 14 9.99 -3.64 9.47
C ALA A 14 11.46 -3.35 9.70
N ARG A 15 11.77 -2.43 10.64
CA ARG A 15 13.15 -2.11 11.02
C ARG A 15 13.92 -3.36 11.48
N ARG A 16 13.31 -4.20 12.30
CA ARG A 16 13.97 -5.40 12.81
C ARG A 16 14.26 -6.40 11.68
N VAL A 17 13.32 -6.64 10.79
CA VAL A 17 13.50 -7.49 9.61
C VAL A 17 14.67 -6.99 8.74
N VAL A 18 14.71 -5.68 8.45
CA VAL A 18 15.80 -5.05 7.69
C VAL A 18 17.15 -5.19 8.40
N ARG A 19 17.22 -5.01 9.71
CA ARG A 19 18.45 -5.17 10.50
C ARG A 19 18.99 -6.61 10.44
N GLU A 20 18.12 -7.60 10.53
CA GLU A 20 18.52 -9.01 10.44
C GLU A 20 19.13 -9.34 9.07
N LYS A 21 18.50 -8.86 7.99
CA LYS A 21 19.03 -8.99 6.64
C LYS A 21 20.40 -8.31 6.50
N ILE A 22 20.52 -7.07 6.93
CA ILE A 22 21.79 -6.32 6.86
C ILE A 22 22.89 -7.04 7.64
N ALA A 23 22.62 -7.54 8.85
CA ALA A 23 23.59 -8.27 9.64
C ALA A 23 24.05 -9.56 8.94
N ALA A 24 23.13 -10.30 8.32
CA ALA A 24 23.45 -11.50 7.55
C ALA A 24 24.34 -11.21 6.34
N GLU A 25 24.06 -10.13 5.60
CA GLU A 25 24.89 -9.74 4.45
C GLU A 25 26.28 -9.26 4.84
N ILE A 26 26.40 -8.47 5.91
CA ILE A 26 27.70 -8.06 6.45
C ILE A 26 28.53 -9.29 6.82
N GLU A 27 27.91 -10.31 7.43
CA GLU A 27 28.62 -11.54 7.80
C GLU A 27 29.12 -12.31 6.56
N ILE A 28 28.31 -12.40 5.50
CA ILE A 28 28.72 -13.00 4.21
C ILE A 28 29.92 -12.23 3.64
N LEU A 29 29.86 -10.89 3.63
CA LEU A 29 30.93 -10.05 3.12
C LEU A 29 32.24 -10.20 3.94
N ARG A 30 32.16 -10.31 5.26
CA ARG A 30 33.32 -10.48 6.15
C ARG A 30 34.12 -11.73 5.82
N GLN A 31 33.47 -12.80 5.37
CA GLN A 31 34.12 -14.05 5.00
C GLN A 31 34.87 -13.98 3.66
N LYS A 32 34.67 -12.92 2.85
CA LYS A 32 35.37 -12.75 1.58
C LYS A 32 36.74 -12.08 1.78
N PRO A 33 37.85 -12.63 1.24
CA PRO A 33 39.16 -12.03 1.35
C PRO A 33 39.24 -10.62 0.74
N GLY A 34 39.92 -9.70 1.45
CA GLY A 34 40.12 -8.33 0.96
C GLY A 34 38.92 -7.39 1.10
N ASN A 35 37.91 -7.78 1.85
CA ASN A 35 36.68 -7.03 2.05
C ASN A 35 36.87 -5.87 3.05
N PRO A 36 36.29 -4.66 2.79
CA PRO A 36 36.33 -3.54 3.73
C PRO A 36 35.67 -3.82 5.10
N PHE A 37 34.81 -4.84 5.19
CA PHE A 37 34.15 -5.23 6.44
C PHE A 37 34.95 -6.26 7.25
N SER A 38 36.10 -6.75 6.78
CA SER A 38 36.92 -7.79 7.46
C SER A 38 37.46 -7.37 8.85
N GLY A 39 37.48 -6.07 9.14
CA GLY A 39 37.90 -5.51 10.44
C GLY A 39 36.78 -5.19 11.42
N LEU A 40 35.51 -5.35 10.99
CA LEU A 40 34.38 -5.07 11.88
C LEU A 40 34.12 -6.21 12.86
N PRO A 41 33.75 -5.94 14.14
CA PRO A 41 33.35 -6.97 15.08
C PRO A 41 32.13 -7.75 14.56
N GLN A 42 31.94 -8.94 15.11
CA GLN A 42 30.78 -9.77 14.77
C GLN A 42 29.49 -8.97 15.08
N CYS A 43 28.69 -8.71 14.05
CA CYS A 43 27.45 -7.93 14.19
C CYS A 43 26.26 -8.87 14.38
N SER A 44 25.76 -8.97 15.62
CA SER A 44 24.39 -9.42 15.78
C SER A 44 23.40 -8.31 15.36
N PRO A 45 22.17 -8.63 15.00
CA PRO A 45 21.14 -7.60 14.74
C PRO A 45 20.92 -6.64 15.91
N ASP A 46 21.26 -7.08 17.13
CA ASP A 46 21.17 -6.26 18.35
C ASP A 46 22.38 -5.33 18.53
N ASP A 47 23.53 -5.64 17.93
CA ASP A 47 24.80 -4.92 18.05
C ASP A 47 24.96 -3.83 16.99
N LEU A 48 24.12 -3.80 15.93
CA LEU A 48 24.07 -2.67 15.03
C LEU A 48 23.74 -1.41 15.84
N PRO A 49 24.57 -0.34 15.76
CA PRO A 49 24.42 0.83 16.62
C PRO A 49 23.01 1.37 16.59
N ARG A 50 22.44 1.53 17.77
CA ARG A 50 21.16 2.21 17.94
C ARG A 50 21.46 3.69 18.02
N ASP A 51 20.76 4.50 17.25
CA ASP A 51 20.89 5.95 17.31
C ASP A 51 20.49 6.48 18.70
N GLN A 52 21.47 6.56 19.60
CA GLN A 52 21.30 7.18 20.92
C GLN A 52 21.52 8.70 20.88
N ASN A 53 22.13 9.24 19.81
CA ASN A 53 22.58 10.62 19.77
C ASN A 53 21.58 11.60 19.14
N TYR A 54 20.47 11.12 18.59
CA TYR A 54 19.46 12.00 17.97
C TYR A 54 18.57 12.76 18.97
N LYS A 55 18.82 12.63 20.29
CA LYS A 55 18.01 13.27 21.34
C LYS A 55 18.06 14.79 21.36
N ASN A 56 19.04 15.42 20.71
CA ASN A 56 19.32 16.85 20.90
C ASN A 56 19.28 17.72 19.62
N GLY A 57 18.82 17.21 18.46
CA GLY A 57 18.69 18.05 17.25
C GLY A 57 20.01 18.64 16.70
N LYS A 58 21.16 18.22 17.20
CA LYS A 58 22.46 18.64 16.69
C LYS A 58 23.00 17.60 15.71
N LEU A 59 22.63 17.74 14.45
CA LEU A 59 23.46 17.34 13.33
C LEU A 59 24.54 18.39 13.17
N GLY A 60 25.81 17.98 13.23
CA GLY A 60 27.05 18.73 13.07
C GLY A 60 26.95 20.24 12.96
N GLU A 61 27.89 20.92 13.60
CA GLU A 61 28.03 22.38 13.61
C GLU A 61 27.61 23.02 12.29
N GLU A 62 26.84 24.11 12.37
CA GLU A 62 26.52 24.99 11.25
C GLU A 62 27.81 25.31 10.47
N VAL A 63 28.00 24.63 9.34
CA VAL A 63 29.03 25.03 8.39
C VAL A 63 28.57 26.38 7.84
N SER A 64 29.25 27.43 8.21
CA SER A 64 28.98 28.79 7.79
C SER A 64 28.86 28.86 6.27
N ASP A 65 27.87 29.58 5.77
CA ASP A 65 27.42 29.68 4.38
C ASP A 65 28.48 30.27 3.40
N GLN A 66 29.65 30.67 3.89
CA GLN A 66 30.61 31.44 3.12
C GLN A 66 31.59 30.65 2.25
N THR A 67 31.60 29.29 2.33
CA THR A 67 32.53 28.46 1.54
C THR A 67 31.94 27.11 1.12
N ALA A 68 30.66 27.05 0.80
CA ALA A 68 30.08 25.81 0.27
C ALA A 68 30.70 25.47 -1.10
N PRO A 69 31.37 24.32 -1.29
CA PRO A 69 31.86 23.92 -2.60
C PRO A 69 30.68 23.86 -3.57
N GLN A 70 30.87 24.36 -4.80
CA GLN A 70 29.86 24.27 -5.85
C GLN A 70 29.49 22.79 -6.03
N LEU A 71 28.23 22.44 -5.75
CA LEU A 71 27.76 21.08 -5.96
C LEU A 71 27.76 20.77 -7.45
N PRO A 72 28.27 19.59 -7.87
CA PRO A 72 28.21 19.20 -9.26
C PRO A 72 26.76 19.08 -9.74
N PRO A 73 26.51 19.37 -11.04
CA PRO A 73 25.17 19.17 -11.61
C PRO A 73 24.69 17.73 -11.43
N ARG A 74 23.43 17.57 -11.03
CA ARG A 74 22.77 16.28 -10.92
C ARG A 74 21.40 16.32 -11.57
N LYS A 75 21.11 15.28 -12.33
CA LYS A 75 19.81 15.06 -12.94
C LYS A 75 19.20 13.77 -12.35
N VAL A 76 17.97 13.84 -11.92
CA VAL A 76 17.23 12.71 -11.33
C VAL A 76 16.08 12.32 -12.24
N CYS A 77 15.86 11.03 -12.42
CA CYS A 77 14.67 10.51 -13.09
C CYS A 77 13.70 9.91 -12.06
N ILE A 78 12.44 10.33 -12.12
CA ILE A 78 11.33 9.76 -11.36
C ILE A 78 10.43 9.03 -12.36
N VAL A 79 10.34 7.71 -12.25
CA VAL A 79 9.51 6.86 -13.11
C VAL A 79 8.20 6.57 -12.40
N GLY A 80 7.12 7.13 -12.93
CA GLY A 80 5.78 7.09 -12.36
C GLY A 80 5.39 8.39 -11.65
N ALA A 81 4.19 8.89 -11.95
CA ALA A 81 3.59 10.07 -11.30
C ALA A 81 2.41 9.68 -10.39
N GLY A 82 2.52 8.56 -9.70
CA GLY A 82 1.67 8.20 -8.56
C GLY A 82 2.01 9.06 -7.34
N VAL A 83 1.34 8.83 -6.22
CA VAL A 83 1.57 9.59 -4.97
C VAL A 83 3.05 9.58 -4.57
N ALA A 84 3.75 8.45 -4.68
CA ALA A 84 5.17 8.36 -4.32
C ALA A 84 6.06 9.26 -5.20
N GLY A 85 5.89 9.20 -6.54
CA GLY A 85 6.69 10.00 -7.47
C GLY A 85 6.44 11.50 -7.32
N LEU A 86 5.17 11.91 -7.21
CA LEU A 86 4.81 13.30 -6.94
C LEU A 86 5.38 13.79 -5.60
N TYR A 87 5.37 12.93 -4.57
CA TYR A 87 5.90 13.28 -3.26
C TYR A 87 7.42 13.45 -3.26
N ILE A 88 8.17 12.61 -4.00
CA ILE A 88 9.61 12.79 -4.22
C ILE A 88 9.87 14.16 -4.86
N ALA A 89 9.13 14.51 -5.92
CA ALA A 89 9.27 15.77 -6.62
C ALA A 89 9.01 16.98 -5.69
N MET A 90 7.93 16.94 -4.90
CA MET A 90 7.63 17.98 -3.90
C MET A 90 8.76 18.14 -2.88
N ILE A 91 9.36 17.03 -2.43
CA ILE A 91 10.49 17.07 -1.49
C ILE A 91 11.72 17.70 -2.16
N LEU A 92 12.04 17.32 -3.40
CA LEU A 92 13.20 17.87 -4.13
C LEU A 92 13.05 19.37 -4.38
N ASP A 93 11.84 19.84 -4.72
CA ASP A 93 11.52 21.26 -4.86
C ASP A 93 11.70 22.02 -3.54
N ASP A 94 11.16 21.49 -2.44
CA ASP A 94 11.30 22.11 -1.13
C ASP A 94 12.75 22.16 -0.65
N LEU A 95 13.54 21.12 -0.92
CA LEU A 95 14.96 21.08 -0.56
C LEU A 95 15.77 22.14 -1.34
N ASN A 96 15.38 22.43 -2.58
CA ASN A 96 16.01 23.42 -3.44
C ASN A 96 17.54 23.26 -3.50
N ILE A 97 18.00 22.06 -3.88
CA ILE A 97 19.42 21.71 -3.94
C ILE A 97 20.02 22.36 -5.19
N PRO A 98 21.08 23.20 -5.07
CA PRO A 98 21.72 23.85 -6.22
C PRO A 98 22.20 22.84 -7.26
N ASN A 99 21.99 23.16 -8.54
CA ASN A 99 22.37 22.34 -9.68
C ASN A 99 21.72 20.93 -9.72
N LEU A 100 20.63 20.73 -8.99
CA LEU A 100 19.81 19.52 -9.08
C LEU A 100 18.59 19.80 -9.94
N THR A 101 18.38 18.95 -10.94
CA THR A 101 17.17 18.94 -11.78
C THR A 101 16.54 17.55 -11.74
N TYR A 102 15.25 17.46 -12.05
CA TYR A 102 14.58 16.18 -12.17
C TYR A 102 13.59 16.15 -13.34
N GLU A 103 13.28 14.96 -13.80
CA GLU A 103 12.20 14.66 -14.73
C GLU A 103 11.24 13.66 -14.10
N ILE A 104 9.94 13.77 -14.39
CA ILE A 104 8.92 12.80 -14.00
C ILE A 104 8.31 12.21 -15.26
N LEU A 105 8.42 10.89 -15.42
CA LEU A 105 7.96 10.15 -16.59
C LEU A 105 6.77 9.29 -16.20
N GLU A 106 5.59 9.58 -16.74
CA GLU A 106 4.35 8.86 -16.46
C GLU A 106 3.83 8.18 -17.72
N ALA A 107 3.59 6.87 -17.62
CA ALA A 107 3.11 6.08 -18.75
C ALA A 107 1.66 6.39 -19.14
N ASN A 108 0.82 6.76 -18.17
CA ASN A 108 -0.58 7.10 -18.39
C ASN A 108 -0.72 8.56 -18.85
N SER A 109 -1.90 8.92 -19.37
CA SER A 109 -2.30 10.30 -19.66
C SER A 109 -2.67 11.12 -18.42
N ARG A 110 -2.81 10.47 -17.23
CA ARG A 110 -3.17 11.08 -15.95
C ARG A 110 -2.09 10.81 -14.88
N VAL A 111 -2.05 11.66 -13.88
CA VAL A 111 -1.25 11.45 -12.66
C VAL A 111 -2.06 10.73 -11.58
N GLY A 112 -1.43 10.44 -10.44
CA GLY A 112 -2.09 9.93 -9.23
C GLY A 112 -1.98 8.42 -9.04
N GLY A 113 -1.75 7.65 -10.11
CA GLY A 113 -1.64 6.19 -10.01
C GLY A 113 -2.91 5.57 -9.43
N ARG A 114 -2.79 4.93 -8.26
CA ARG A 114 -3.90 4.28 -7.52
C ARG A 114 -4.71 5.24 -6.63
N ALA A 115 -4.36 6.51 -6.55
CA ALA A 115 -5.23 7.58 -6.07
C ALA A 115 -6.00 8.12 -7.30
N TYR A 116 -7.17 7.55 -7.55
CA TYR A 116 -7.94 7.78 -8.78
C TYR A 116 -9.43 7.86 -8.50
N THR A 117 -10.06 8.90 -9.03
CA THR A 117 -11.49 9.20 -8.91
C THR A 117 -12.13 9.22 -10.29
N HIS A 118 -13.29 8.60 -10.44
CA HIS A 118 -14.13 8.74 -11.63
C HIS A 118 -15.24 9.73 -11.36
N HIS A 119 -15.38 10.74 -12.22
CA HIS A 119 -16.46 11.72 -12.21
C HIS A 119 -17.48 11.38 -13.30
N PHE A 120 -18.74 11.28 -12.94
CA PHE A 120 -19.84 11.11 -13.90
C PHE A 120 -20.23 12.45 -14.55
N SER A 121 -19.97 13.56 -13.88
CA SER A 121 -20.13 14.92 -14.39
C SER A 121 -19.33 15.92 -13.52
N ASP A 122 -19.35 17.20 -13.89
CA ASP A 122 -18.71 18.29 -13.13
C ASP A 122 -19.50 18.74 -11.89
N LYS A 123 -20.63 18.08 -11.58
CA LYS A 123 -21.41 18.39 -10.38
C LYS A 123 -20.69 17.88 -9.12
N SER A 124 -20.84 18.63 -8.04
CA SER A 124 -20.36 18.22 -6.73
C SER A 124 -20.93 16.85 -6.34
N HIS A 125 -20.09 15.99 -5.77
CA HIS A 125 -20.44 14.65 -5.28
C HIS A 125 -20.96 13.65 -6.32
N ASP A 126 -20.79 13.96 -7.62
CA ASP A 126 -21.16 13.08 -8.74
C ASP A 126 -19.96 12.22 -9.18
N TYR A 127 -19.34 11.56 -8.22
CA TYR A 127 -18.12 10.79 -8.40
C TYR A 127 -18.07 9.55 -7.49
N TYR A 128 -17.10 8.70 -7.71
CA TYR A 128 -16.63 7.71 -6.74
C TYR A 128 -15.12 7.51 -6.85
N ASP A 129 -14.48 7.11 -5.76
CA ASP A 129 -13.08 6.77 -5.77
C ASP A 129 -12.87 5.32 -6.26
N ILE A 130 -12.22 5.19 -7.40
CA ILE A 130 -11.78 3.90 -7.95
C ILE A 130 -10.69 3.30 -7.05
N GLY A 131 -9.75 4.14 -6.60
CA GLY A 131 -8.63 3.75 -5.75
C GLY A 131 -8.86 4.01 -4.27
N ALA A 132 -7.88 4.66 -3.64
CA ALA A 132 -7.95 5.08 -2.25
C ALA A 132 -9.18 5.97 -2.01
N MET A 133 -9.96 5.69 -0.98
CA MET A 133 -11.25 6.37 -0.76
C MET A 133 -11.50 6.81 0.69
N ARG A 134 -10.66 6.37 1.64
CA ARG A 134 -10.89 6.62 3.07
C ARG A 134 -9.58 6.66 3.85
N PHE A 135 -9.52 7.48 4.88
CA PHE A 135 -8.32 7.78 5.64
C PHE A 135 -8.61 7.79 7.14
N PRO A 136 -8.09 6.84 7.93
CA PRO A 136 -8.21 6.87 9.39
C PRO A 136 -7.26 7.90 9.99
N LYS A 137 -7.77 8.76 10.86
CA LYS A 137 -6.95 9.74 11.57
C LYS A 137 -6.24 9.09 12.75
N MET A 138 -5.18 8.38 12.43
CA MET A 138 -4.36 7.62 13.36
C MET A 138 -2.92 8.13 13.38
N LYS A 139 -2.16 7.71 14.39
CA LYS A 139 -0.74 8.08 14.53
C LYS A 139 0.09 7.59 13.34
N THR A 140 -0.19 6.39 12.83
CA THR A 140 0.46 5.80 11.66
C THR A 140 0.16 6.57 10.38
N MET A 141 -1.02 7.18 10.25
CA MET A 141 -1.45 7.93 9.06
C MET A 141 -1.08 9.43 9.10
N LYS A 142 -0.32 9.87 10.09
CA LYS A 142 0.02 11.29 10.31
C LYS A 142 0.61 11.96 9.07
N ARG A 143 1.43 11.25 8.27
CA ARG A 143 2.07 11.80 7.07
C ARG A 143 1.05 12.09 5.97
N THR A 144 0.06 11.21 5.79
CA THR A 144 -1.04 11.44 4.85
C THR A 144 -1.82 12.70 5.20
N PHE A 145 -2.18 12.90 6.48
CA PHE A 145 -2.89 14.11 6.91
C PHE A 145 -2.04 15.38 6.79
N LYS A 146 -0.74 15.31 7.03
CA LYS A 146 0.18 16.43 6.78
C LYS A 146 0.27 16.78 5.29
N LEU A 147 0.20 15.78 4.40
CA LEU A 147 0.16 16.03 2.96
C LEU A 147 -1.17 16.70 2.56
N ILE A 148 -2.30 16.22 3.05
CA ILE A 148 -3.63 16.80 2.85
C ILE A 148 -3.64 18.28 3.29
N GLU A 149 -3.09 18.56 4.47
CA GLU A 149 -2.94 19.92 4.99
C GLU A 149 -2.02 20.79 4.11
N ARG A 150 -0.84 20.28 3.72
CA ARG A 150 0.14 21.00 2.89
C ARG A 150 -0.42 21.37 1.51
N THR A 151 -1.29 20.53 0.96
CA THR A 151 -1.92 20.75 -0.35
C THR A 151 -3.25 21.50 -0.27
N ASN A 152 -3.70 21.89 0.95
CA ASN A 152 -5.02 22.46 1.21
C ASN A 152 -6.17 21.64 0.60
N THR A 153 -6.04 20.30 0.62
CA THR A 153 -7.04 19.39 0.07
C THR A 153 -8.22 19.29 1.02
N PRO A 154 -9.47 19.55 0.58
CA PRO A 154 -10.64 19.50 1.44
C PRO A 154 -10.99 18.04 1.82
N THR A 155 -11.47 17.83 3.03
CA THR A 155 -11.89 16.52 3.54
C THR A 155 -13.27 16.56 4.15
N LEU A 156 -13.98 15.42 4.08
CA LEU A 156 -15.26 15.19 4.71
C LEU A 156 -15.17 13.99 5.66
N PRO A 157 -16.02 13.94 6.71
CA PRO A 157 -16.15 12.74 7.53
C PRO A 157 -16.55 11.52 6.69
N TYR A 158 -15.93 10.39 6.97
CA TYR A 158 -16.27 9.11 6.34
C TYR A 158 -16.85 8.15 7.38
N TYR A 159 -18.01 7.57 7.11
CA TYR A 159 -18.72 6.69 8.02
C TYR A 159 -18.57 5.23 7.60
N LEU A 160 -17.82 4.44 8.37
CA LEU A 160 -17.69 2.98 8.18
C LEU A 160 -18.96 2.24 8.58
N LYS A 161 -19.66 2.74 9.62
CA LYS A 161 -20.90 2.17 10.14
C LYS A 161 -22.03 3.16 9.90
N GLY A 162 -23.06 2.69 9.22
CA GLY A 162 -24.32 3.41 9.02
C GLY A 162 -25.45 2.76 9.83
N SER A 163 -26.59 3.46 9.90
CA SER A 163 -27.85 2.85 10.33
C SER A 163 -28.50 2.10 9.16
N ASN A 164 -29.18 1.02 9.45
CA ASN A 164 -29.99 0.24 8.47
C ASN A 164 -29.18 -0.39 7.33
N THR A 165 -27.85 -0.50 7.45
CA THR A 165 -27.05 -1.20 6.43
C THR A 165 -27.27 -2.72 6.56
N PRO A 166 -27.73 -3.40 5.49
CA PRO A 166 -28.06 -4.81 5.55
C PRO A 166 -26.81 -5.70 5.66
N LYS A 167 -26.98 -6.85 6.34
CA LYS A 167 -26.06 -7.97 6.30
C LYS A 167 -26.86 -9.19 5.86
N LEU A 168 -26.50 -9.75 4.71
CA LEU A 168 -27.18 -10.89 4.09
C LEU A 168 -26.16 -11.97 3.75
N PHE A 169 -26.28 -13.12 4.41
CA PHE A 169 -25.48 -14.30 4.13
C PHE A 169 -26.35 -15.54 4.07
N ASN A 170 -26.00 -16.49 3.22
CA ASN A 170 -26.76 -17.72 3.02
C ASN A 170 -28.26 -17.44 2.73
N GLY A 171 -28.54 -16.36 1.98
CA GLY A 171 -29.89 -15.92 1.65
C GLY A 171 -30.73 -15.42 2.84
N ARG A 172 -30.11 -15.12 3.99
CA ARG A 172 -30.80 -14.69 5.22
C ARG A 172 -30.23 -13.38 5.73
N PHE A 173 -31.12 -12.46 6.04
CA PHE A 173 -30.76 -11.25 6.78
C PHE A 173 -30.33 -11.57 8.21
N PHE A 174 -29.52 -10.70 8.78
CA PHE A 174 -29.12 -10.82 10.17
C PHE A 174 -30.35 -10.71 11.08
N ALA A 175 -30.59 -11.76 11.85
CA ALA A 175 -31.62 -11.79 12.89
C ALA A 175 -30.95 -11.98 14.26
N PRO A 176 -31.47 -11.36 15.35
CA PRO A 176 -30.99 -11.63 16.70
C PRO A 176 -31.13 -13.11 17.06
N GLY A 177 -30.06 -13.70 17.57
CA GLY A 177 -30.07 -15.12 18.00
C GLY A 177 -28.77 -15.82 17.64
N ARG A 178 -28.68 -17.07 17.99
CA ARG A 178 -27.56 -17.94 17.64
C ARG A 178 -27.68 -18.40 16.19
N ASP A 179 -26.59 -18.35 15.46
CA ASP A 179 -26.53 -18.68 14.02
C ASP A 179 -27.56 -17.89 13.17
N PRO A 180 -27.47 -16.57 13.12
CA PRO A 180 -28.44 -15.71 12.43
C PRO A 180 -28.60 -16.01 10.94
N HIS A 181 -27.60 -16.63 10.32
CA HIS A 181 -27.57 -16.94 8.88
C HIS A 181 -27.79 -18.43 8.56
N HIS A 182 -28.07 -19.27 9.58
CA HIS A 182 -28.29 -20.70 9.43
C HIS A 182 -27.19 -21.44 8.66
N VAL A 183 -25.95 -21.16 8.97
CA VAL A 183 -24.78 -21.79 8.33
C VAL A 183 -24.24 -22.97 9.18
N GLY A 184 -24.66 -23.07 10.45
CA GLY A 184 -24.21 -24.06 11.39
C GLY A 184 -24.78 -25.45 11.13
N VAL A 185 -24.06 -26.48 11.57
CA VAL A 185 -24.48 -27.89 11.47
C VAL A 185 -25.85 -28.10 12.12
N GLY A 186 -26.13 -27.47 13.27
CA GLY A 186 -27.41 -27.53 13.96
C GLY A 186 -28.61 -27.01 13.14
N ASN A 187 -28.36 -26.19 12.14
CA ASN A 187 -29.35 -25.65 11.20
C ASN A 187 -29.24 -26.27 9.78
N GLY A 188 -28.53 -27.39 9.63
CA GLY A 188 -28.34 -28.07 8.35
C GLY A 188 -27.26 -27.52 7.45
N GLY A 189 -26.45 -26.58 7.95
CA GLY A 189 -25.26 -26.06 7.28
C GLY A 189 -24.00 -26.92 7.49
N GLN A 190 -22.82 -26.36 7.24
CA GLN A 190 -21.55 -27.08 7.34
C GLN A 190 -20.58 -26.47 8.36
N VAL A 191 -20.87 -25.29 8.88
CA VAL A 191 -20.01 -24.58 9.83
C VAL A 191 -20.18 -25.16 11.22
N ALA A 192 -19.11 -25.38 11.97
CA ALA A 192 -19.19 -25.82 13.35
C ALA A 192 -20.00 -24.82 14.19
N ASP A 193 -20.98 -25.30 14.98
CA ASP A 193 -21.87 -24.45 15.78
C ASP A 193 -21.14 -23.57 16.80
N SER A 194 -19.90 -23.91 17.14
CA SER A 194 -19.02 -23.10 17.99
C SER A 194 -18.39 -21.92 17.27
N VAL A 195 -18.53 -21.82 15.94
CA VAL A 195 -17.89 -20.80 15.10
C VAL A 195 -18.89 -19.79 14.55
N VAL A 196 -20.15 -20.21 14.33
CA VAL A 196 -21.15 -19.47 13.52
C VAL A 196 -21.35 -18.01 13.93
N ASP A 197 -21.26 -17.69 15.21
CA ASP A 197 -21.44 -16.34 15.78
C ASP A 197 -20.19 -15.84 16.56
N GLN A 198 -19.06 -16.56 16.47
CA GLN A 198 -17.83 -16.28 17.21
C GLN A 198 -16.67 -15.83 16.30
N VAL A 199 -16.95 -15.49 15.04
CA VAL A 199 -15.91 -15.21 14.04
C VAL A 199 -14.96 -14.09 14.47
N ASP A 200 -15.51 -12.96 14.92
CA ASP A 200 -14.70 -11.80 15.36
C ASP A 200 -13.86 -12.16 16.59
N ASP A 201 -14.42 -12.88 17.57
CA ASP A 201 -13.70 -13.30 18.78
C ASP A 201 -12.58 -14.31 18.46
N ILE A 202 -12.83 -15.23 17.53
CA ILE A 202 -11.82 -16.22 17.10
C ILE A 202 -10.63 -15.52 16.44
N LEU A 203 -10.89 -14.61 15.51
CA LEU A 203 -9.86 -13.89 14.80
C LEU A 203 -9.13 -12.91 15.71
N GLU A 204 -9.85 -12.17 16.58
CA GLU A 204 -9.21 -11.30 17.57
C GLU A 204 -8.31 -12.10 18.52
N LYS A 205 -8.71 -13.30 18.94
CA LYS A 205 -7.88 -14.18 19.76
C LYS A 205 -6.66 -14.70 19.01
N ALA A 206 -6.81 -15.06 17.73
CA ALA A 206 -5.69 -15.53 16.89
C ALA A 206 -4.64 -14.43 16.70
N PHE A 207 -5.06 -13.23 16.27
CA PHE A 207 -4.16 -12.10 16.03
C PHE A 207 -3.73 -11.41 17.34
N GLY A 208 -4.63 -11.28 18.30
CA GLY A 208 -4.43 -10.53 19.56
C GLY A 208 -3.24 -11.01 20.35
N SER A 209 -3.01 -12.33 20.44
CA SER A 209 -1.87 -12.91 21.16
C SER A 209 -0.51 -12.47 20.60
N TYR A 210 -0.44 -12.17 19.29
CA TYR A 210 0.77 -11.65 18.63
C TYR A 210 0.87 -10.13 18.78
N LYS A 211 -0.25 -9.42 18.67
CA LYS A 211 -0.33 -7.97 18.90
C LYS A 211 0.08 -7.62 20.33
N GLU A 212 -0.42 -8.32 21.33
CA GLU A 212 -0.05 -8.18 22.74
C GLU A 212 1.43 -8.43 22.96
N ALA A 213 1.95 -9.56 22.45
CA ALA A 213 3.36 -9.88 22.58
C ALA A 213 4.28 -8.81 21.97
N LEU A 214 3.93 -8.26 20.78
CA LEU A 214 4.67 -7.16 20.14
C LEU A 214 4.59 -5.86 20.97
N THR A 215 3.49 -5.63 21.66
CA THR A 215 3.26 -4.41 22.46
C THR A 215 3.95 -4.49 23.81
N GLU A 216 3.84 -5.60 24.52
CA GLU A 216 4.40 -5.78 25.87
C GLU A 216 5.91 -5.99 25.84
N ASN A 217 6.39 -6.88 24.96
CA ASN A 217 7.82 -7.16 24.79
C ASN A 217 8.13 -7.35 23.32
N PHE A 218 8.47 -6.28 22.65
CA PHE A 218 8.69 -6.27 21.21
C PHE A 218 9.67 -7.35 20.73
N LYS A 219 10.79 -7.59 21.43
CA LYS A 219 11.77 -8.60 20.99
C LYS A 219 11.17 -10.00 20.97
N LYS A 220 10.47 -10.39 22.04
CA LYS A 220 9.78 -11.69 22.12
C LYS A 220 8.62 -11.76 21.12
N GLY A 221 7.86 -10.70 20.98
CA GLY A 221 6.74 -10.63 20.03
C GLY A 221 7.21 -10.71 18.59
N PHE A 222 8.35 -10.09 18.26
CA PHE A 222 8.95 -10.18 16.94
C PHE A 222 9.36 -11.61 16.59
N GLU A 223 10.12 -12.29 17.46
CA GLU A 223 10.52 -13.67 17.24
C GLU A 223 9.29 -14.60 17.11
N LYS A 224 8.29 -14.41 17.96
CA LYS A 224 7.02 -15.15 17.90
C LYS A 224 6.30 -14.96 16.56
N LEU A 225 6.22 -13.73 16.04
CA LEU A 225 5.54 -13.45 14.78
C LEU A 225 6.35 -13.92 13.57
N LYS A 226 7.67 -13.76 13.61
CA LYS A 226 8.60 -14.26 12.59
C LYS A 226 8.53 -15.77 12.43
N GLU A 227 8.37 -16.51 13.53
CA GLU A 227 8.23 -17.97 13.52
C GLU A 227 7.05 -18.46 12.69
N VAL A 228 6.01 -17.64 12.57
CA VAL A 228 4.77 -17.96 11.82
C VAL A 228 4.64 -17.23 10.48
N ASP A 229 5.66 -16.48 10.05
CA ASP A 229 5.63 -15.72 8.78
C ASP A 229 5.43 -16.63 7.55
N HIS A 230 5.83 -17.89 7.63
CA HIS A 230 5.66 -18.88 6.57
C HIS A 230 4.27 -19.50 6.48
N PHE A 231 3.35 -19.22 7.44
CA PHE A 231 1.96 -19.64 7.36
C PHE A 231 1.12 -18.59 6.63
N SER A 232 0.15 -19.07 5.84
CA SER A 232 -1.02 -18.23 5.51
C SER A 232 -1.96 -18.15 6.73
N THR A 233 -2.86 -17.17 6.74
CA THR A 233 -3.90 -17.09 7.77
C THR A 233 -4.77 -18.35 7.78
N ARG A 234 -5.10 -18.88 6.59
CA ARG A 234 -5.83 -20.13 6.41
C ARG A 234 -5.10 -21.30 7.04
N GLU A 235 -3.84 -21.48 6.69
CA GLU A 235 -3.02 -22.59 7.18
C GLU A 235 -2.80 -22.50 8.69
N PHE A 236 -2.64 -21.31 9.23
CA PHE A 236 -2.52 -21.07 10.68
C PHE A 236 -3.77 -21.56 11.43
N LEU A 237 -4.96 -21.22 10.93
CA LEU A 237 -6.24 -21.64 11.53
C LEU A 237 -6.49 -23.14 11.34
N GLU A 238 -6.12 -23.72 10.21
CA GLU A 238 -6.27 -25.14 9.93
C GLU A 238 -5.36 -26.00 10.81
N LYS A 239 -4.14 -25.55 11.05
CA LYS A 239 -3.15 -26.28 11.86
C LYS A 239 -3.25 -26.00 13.37
N GLY A 240 -3.96 -24.95 13.79
CA GLY A 240 -3.99 -24.53 15.19
C GLY A 240 -2.70 -23.84 15.63
N GLY A 241 -2.16 -22.98 14.74
CA GLY A 241 -0.90 -22.29 14.96
C GLY A 241 0.34 -23.17 14.86
N PRO A 242 1.54 -22.66 15.26
CA PRO A 242 2.81 -23.36 15.10
C PRO A 242 2.92 -24.64 15.96
N ASN A 243 2.19 -24.68 17.07
CA ASN A 243 2.25 -25.81 18.03
C ASN A 243 1.11 -26.83 17.84
N GLY A 244 0.23 -26.62 16.88
CA GLY A 244 -0.88 -27.53 16.60
C GLY A 244 -1.92 -27.59 17.73
N ASP A 245 -2.28 -26.46 18.34
CA ASP A 245 -3.26 -26.41 19.43
C ASP A 245 -4.65 -26.80 18.91
N GLU A 246 -5.14 -27.96 19.35
CA GLU A 246 -6.46 -28.50 18.96
C GLU A 246 -7.63 -27.53 19.23
N LYS A 247 -7.49 -26.63 20.23
CA LYS A 247 -8.52 -25.62 20.54
C LYS A 247 -8.55 -24.45 19.54
N GLN A 248 -7.52 -24.33 18.71
CA GLN A 248 -7.35 -23.31 17.67
C GLN A 248 -7.38 -23.90 16.27
N LYS A 249 -7.71 -25.19 16.14
CA LYS A 249 -7.92 -25.85 14.84
C LYS A 249 -9.37 -25.69 14.40
N TYR A 250 -9.52 -25.32 13.15
CA TYR A 250 -10.81 -25.16 12.52
C TYR A 250 -10.85 -25.96 11.22
N ASP A 251 -12.01 -26.51 10.91
CA ASP A 251 -12.26 -27.20 9.65
C ASP A 251 -12.42 -26.24 8.47
N ALA A 252 -12.30 -26.74 7.26
CA ALA A 252 -12.36 -25.94 6.05
C ALA A 252 -13.69 -25.16 5.88
N PRO A 253 -14.89 -25.70 6.17
CA PRO A 253 -16.14 -24.94 6.17
C PRO A 253 -16.13 -23.76 7.14
N SER A 254 -15.65 -23.97 8.37
CA SER A 254 -15.55 -22.91 9.39
C SER A 254 -14.58 -21.80 8.98
N ILE A 255 -13.40 -22.15 8.43
CA ILE A 255 -12.43 -21.17 7.94
C ILE A 255 -13.00 -20.38 6.77
N LYS A 256 -13.67 -21.02 5.80
CA LYS A 256 -14.35 -20.33 4.70
C LYS A 256 -15.43 -19.38 5.18
N TRP A 257 -16.17 -19.75 6.23
CA TRP A 257 -17.17 -18.89 6.83
C TRP A 257 -16.53 -17.65 7.47
N MET A 258 -15.47 -17.82 8.27
CA MET A 258 -14.72 -16.72 8.85
C MET A 258 -14.21 -15.74 7.78
N GLU A 259 -13.61 -16.27 6.71
CA GLU A 259 -13.14 -15.49 5.57
C GLU A 259 -14.29 -14.74 4.87
N THR A 260 -15.42 -15.41 4.62
CA THR A 260 -16.59 -14.82 3.95
C THR A 260 -17.18 -13.66 4.73
N GLN A 261 -17.26 -13.76 6.07
CA GLN A 261 -17.80 -12.69 6.92
C GLN A 261 -16.88 -11.48 7.06
N THR A 262 -15.56 -11.69 7.06
CA THR A 262 -14.59 -10.64 7.40
C THR A 262 -13.99 -9.97 6.19
N SER A 263 -13.82 -10.70 5.10
CA SER A 263 -13.06 -10.23 3.94
C SER A 263 -13.62 -10.75 2.62
N SER A 264 -12.76 -11.04 1.67
CA SER A 264 -13.06 -11.61 0.36
C SER A 264 -12.50 -13.02 0.26
N THR A 265 -13.10 -13.82 -0.60
CA THR A 265 -12.67 -15.19 -0.89
C THR A 265 -11.21 -15.23 -1.33
N GLY A 266 -10.37 -15.96 -0.62
CA GLY A 266 -8.94 -16.11 -0.91
C GLY A 266 -8.05 -15.13 -0.16
N LEU A 267 -8.58 -14.16 0.58
CA LEU A 267 -7.75 -13.21 1.33
C LEU A 267 -7.00 -13.89 2.50
N PHE A 268 -7.52 -14.99 3.04
CA PHE A 268 -6.81 -15.76 4.07
C PHE A 268 -5.61 -16.55 3.53
N ASP A 269 -5.36 -16.52 2.22
CA ASP A 269 -4.17 -17.11 1.61
C ASP A 269 -2.93 -16.19 1.73
N GLN A 270 -3.09 -14.93 2.14
CA GLN A 270 -1.99 -14.03 2.53
C GLN A 270 -1.30 -14.51 3.82
N ALA A 271 -0.06 -14.00 4.07
CA ALA A 271 0.68 -14.36 5.27
C ALA A 271 -0.09 -14.03 6.56
N PHE A 272 -0.01 -14.91 7.53
CA PHE A 272 -0.55 -14.63 8.87
C PHE A 272 0.11 -13.40 9.50
N SER A 273 1.43 -13.26 9.33
CA SER A 273 2.19 -12.09 9.79
C SER A 273 1.70 -10.78 9.13
N GLU A 274 1.36 -10.82 7.85
CA GLU A 274 0.78 -9.68 7.13
C GLU A 274 -0.57 -9.29 7.74
N SER A 275 -1.45 -10.27 7.98
CA SER A 275 -2.77 -10.04 8.62
C SER A 275 -2.62 -9.41 10.02
N VAL A 276 -1.67 -9.88 10.83
CA VAL A 276 -1.37 -9.31 12.16
C VAL A 276 -0.85 -7.88 12.03
N ILE A 277 0.13 -7.66 11.17
CA ILE A 277 0.77 -6.34 11.00
C ILE A 277 -0.20 -5.33 10.38
N ASP A 278 -0.98 -5.71 9.35
CA ASP A 278 -1.97 -4.83 8.73
C ASP A 278 -3.07 -4.40 9.70
N SER A 279 -3.46 -5.28 10.63
CA SER A 279 -4.47 -4.97 11.64
C SER A 279 -4.14 -3.78 12.56
N PHE A 280 -2.88 -3.33 12.61
CA PHE A 280 -2.49 -2.12 13.33
C PHE A 280 -2.82 -0.81 12.61
N ASP A 281 -3.11 -0.85 11.32
CA ASP A 281 -3.50 0.32 10.53
C ASP A 281 -5.02 0.49 10.42
N PHE A 282 -5.80 -0.42 11.04
CA PHE A 282 -7.25 -0.38 11.00
C PHE A 282 -7.84 -0.28 12.41
N ASP A 283 -8.34 0.90 12.78
CA ASP A 283 -9.05 1.15 14.04
C ASP A 283 -10.44 1.72 13.74
N GLU A 284 -11.48 0.93 13.99
CA GLU A 284 -12.87 1.36 13.79
C GLU A 284 -13.30 2.50 14.71
N LYS A 285 -12.57 2.73 15.81
CA LYS A 285 -12.83 3.83 16.76
C LYS A 285 -12.17 5.15 16.34
N ALA A 286 -11.25 5.10 15.37
CA ALA A 286 -10.64 6.30 14.82
C ALA A 286 -11.68 7.15 14.09
N GLU A 287 -11.43 8.45 13.98
CA GLU A 287 -12.14 9.30 13.03
C GLU A 287 -11.68 8.98 11.62
N TRP A 288 -12.63 8.77 10.71
CA TRP A 288 -12.35 8.49 9.32
C TRP A 288 -12.75 9.67 8.43
N TYR A 289 -11.98 9.89 7.39
CA TYR A 289 -12.18 10.97 6.43
C TYR A 289 -12.11 10.44 5.00
N CYS A 290 -12.77 11.14 4.07
CA CYS A 290 -12.55 11.05 2.63
C CYS A 290 -12.19 12.43 2.09
N ILE A 291 -11.67 12.47 0.87
CA ILE A 291 -11.36 13.74 0.20
C ILE A 291 -12.62 14.23 -0.50
N ASP A 292 -12.99 15.48 -0.26
CA ASP A 292 -14.09 16.13 -0.95
C ASP A 292 -13.71 16.36 -2.42
N GLY A 293 -14.53 15.86 -3.33
CA GLY A 293 -14.23 15.80 -4.76
C GLY A 293 -13.43 14.57 -5.19
N GLY A 294 -13.12 13.65 -4.25
CA GLY A 294 -12.40 12.41 -4.49
C GLY A 294 -10.88 12.53 -4.44
N THR A 295 -10.21 11.39 -4.36
CA THR A 295 -8.76 11.30 -4.07
C THR A 295 -7.88 11.91 -5.16
N SER A 296 -8.36 12.03 -6.40
CA SER A 296 -7.65 12.72 -7.48
C SER A 296 -7.37 14.19 -7.18
N VAL A 297 -8.22 14.85 -6.37
CA VAL A 297 -8.02 16.26 -5.93
C VAL A 297 -6.68 16.42 -5.21
N LEU A 298 -6.31 15.45 -4.37
CA LEU A 298 -5.02 15.46 -3.68
C LEU A 298 -3.84 15.41 -4.66
N THR A 299 -3.87 14.48 -5.62
CA THR A 299 -2.78 14.29 -6.56
C THR A 299 -2.68 15.41 -7.59
N ASP A 300 -3.80 16.01 -7.97
CA ASP A 300 -3.83 17.22 -8.82
C ASP A 300 -3.24 18.43 -8.08
N ALA A 301 -3.54 18.58 -6.79
CA ALA A 301 -2.94 19.62 -5.96
C ALA A 301 -1.41 19.41 -5.79
N MET A 302 -0.95 18.16 -5.61
CA MET A 302 0.47 17.84 -5.59
C MET A 302 1.14 18.23 -6.92
N ARG A 303 0.55 17.83 -8.06
CA ARG A 303 1.08 18.14 -9.40
C ARG A 303 1.18 19.67 -9.63
N LYS A 304 0.13 20.42 -9.29
CA LYS A 304 0.09 21.87 -9.45
C LYS A 304 1.19 22.61 -8.67
N GLY A 305 1.66 22.03 -7.57
CA GLY A 305 2.70 22.60 -6.72
C GLY A 305 4.13 22.33 -7.20
N LEU A 306 4.34 21.54 -8.27
CA LEU A 306 5.66 21.17 -8.75
C LEU A 306 6.29 22.27 -9.62
N SER A 307 7.61 22.41 -9.50
CA SER A 307 8.43 23.30 -10.36
C SER A 307 8.64 22.73 -11.77
N THR A 308 8.51 21.40 -11.93
CA THR A 308 8.75 20.68 -13.19
C THR A 308 7.47 19.98 -13.63
N GLU A 309 7.14 20.09 -14.92
CA GLU A 309 5.97 19.45 -15.48
C GLU A 309 6.14 17.93 -15.58
N VAL A 310 5.06 17.19 -15.29
CA VAL A 310 5.00 15.73 -15.47
C VAL A 310 4.86 15.40 -16.95
N GLN A 311 5.77 14.57 -17.48
CA GLN A 311 5.72 14.07 -18.85
C GLN A 311 4.80 12.84 -18.88
N THR A 312 3.52 13.06 -19.17
CA THR A 312 2.52 11.98 -19.36
C THR A 312 2.70 11.28 -20.71
N ASN A 313 2.08 10.11 -20.89
CA ASN A 313 2.20 9.26 -22.08
C ASN A 313 3.68 8.90 -22.41
N THR A 314 4.52 8.84 -21.38
CA THR A 314 5.96 8.58 -21.51
C THR A 314 6.30 7.32 -20.71
N LYS A 315 6.08 6.15 -21.34
CA LYS A 315 6.30 4.85 -20.73
C LYS A 315 7.77 4.47 -20.75
N VAL A 316 8.37 4.21 -19.60
CA VAL A 316 9.72 3.65 -19.48
C VAL A 316 9.65 2.13 -19.71
N GLU A 317 10.54 1.61 -20.56
CA GLU A 317 10.63 0.19 -20.94
C GLU A 317 11.94 -0.47 -20.53
N ALA A 318 12.99 0.32 -20.25
CA ALA A 318 14.25 -0.20 -19.74
C ALA A 318 14.97 0.83 -18.87
N ILE A 319 15.77 0.32 -17.92
CA ILE A 319 16.62 1.12 -17.02
C ILE A 319 18.00 0.46 -16.97
N SER A 320 19.06 1.27 -17.09
CA SER A 320 20.43 0.76 -17.13
C SER A 320 21.40 1.69 -16.43
N ILE A 321 22.56 1.14 -16.04
CA ILE A 321 23.72 1.89 -15.55
C ILE A 321 24.94 1.62 -16.43
N ASP A 322 25.59 2.69 -16.93
CA ASP A 322 26.88 2.56 -17.60
C ASP A 322 28.03 2.58 -16.58
N ARG A 323 28.57 1.40 -16.32
CA ARG A 323 29.66 1.22 -15.34
C ARG A 323 31.04 1.66 -15.85
N ASN A 324 31.18 1.93 -17.15
CA ASN A 324 32.42 2.45 -17.72
C ASN A 324 32.55 3.96 -17.45
N LEU A 325 31.43 4.64 -17.27
CA LEU A 325 31.40 6.03 -16.85
C LEU A 325 31.60 6.13 -15.34
N LYS A 326 32.76 6.66 -14.92
CA LYS A 326 33.10 6.84 -13.49
C LYS A 326 32.44 8.07 -12.85
N GLN A 327 31.59 8.79 -13.59
CA GLN A 327 30.89 9.99 -13.13
C GLN A 327 29.51 9.69 -12.56
N ASP A 328 28.94 10.64 -11.83
CA ASP A 328 27.63 10.47 -11.17
C ASP A 328 26.45 10.32 -12.14
N GLY A 329 26.48 10.92 -13.32
CA GLY A 329 25.42 10.86 -14.33
C GLY A 329 25.53 9.65 -15.27
N ASN A 330 25.56 8.43 -14.74
CA ASN A 330 25.74 7.21 -15.52
C ASN A 330 24.51 6.30 -15.57
N MET A 331 23.37 6.76 -15.07
CA MET A 331 22.09 6.06 -15.23
C MET A 331 21.38 6.53 -16.49
N SER A 332 20.65 5.62 -17.12
CA SER A 332 19.86 5.89 -18.33
C SER A 332 18.53 5.16 -18.30
N VAL A 333 17.53 5.73 -18.98
CA VAL A 333 16.21 5.12 -19.16
C VAL A 333 15.85 5.10 -20.65
N LYS A 334 15.12 4.09 -21.08
CA LYS A 334 14.57 3.96 -22.43
C LYS A 334 13.06 4.11 -22.38
N CYS A 335 12.54 5.06 -23.14
CA CYS A 335 11.10 5.28 -23.24
C CYS A 335 10.55 4.65 -24.53
N ALA A 336 9.32 4.18 -24.46
CA ALA A 336 8.59 3.65 -25.61
C ALA A 336 8.50 4.68 -26.73
N GLY A 337 8.77 4.23 -27.96
CA GLY A 337 8.70 5.08 -29.16
C GLY A 337 9.87 6.05 -29.35
N GLU A 338 10.79 6.17 -28.39
CA GLU A 338 11.98 6.98 -28.56
C GLU A 338 13.13 6.19 -29.20
N SER A 339 13.88 6.80 -30.13
CA SER A 339 15.03 6.15 -30.77
C SER A 339 16.24 6.05 -29.84
N ASN A 340 16.44 7.06 -28.98
CA ASN A 340 17.60 7.16 -28.10
C ASN A 340 17.26 6.88 -26.65
N TRP A 341 18.26 6.48 -25.87
CA TRP A 341 18.19 6.45 -24.41
C TRP A 341 18.26 7.89 -23.89
N ARG A 342 17.50 8.15 -22.82
CA ARG A 342 17.68 9.35 -22.01
C ARG A 342 18.79 9.07 -21.01
N THR A 343 19.81 9.90 -20.99
CA THR A 343 21.07 9.67 -20.25
C THR A 343 21.31 10.72 -19.17
N ASP A 344 22.47 10.62 -18.53
CA ASP A 344 23.01 11.60 -17.57
C ASP A 344 22.25 11.68 -16.24
N TYR A 345 21.49 10.65 -15.89
CA TYR A 345 20.83 10.60 -14.59
C TYR A 345 21.80 10.15 -13.49
N SER A 346 21.83 10.90 -12.40
CA SER A 346 22.55 10.53 -11.18
C SER A 346 21.82 9.43 -10.42
N THR A 347 20.49 9.45 -10.46
CA THR A 347 19.63 8.51 -9.72
C THR A 347 18.32 8.29 -10.48
N VAL A 348 17.79 7.08 -10.39
CA VAL A 348 16.45 6.72 -10.88
C VAL A 348 15.62 6.24 -9.70
N PHE A 349 14.54 6.96 -9.41
CA PHE A 349 13.49 6.51 -8.50
C PHE A 349 12.39 5.84 -9.30
N ASN A 350 12.29 4.52 -9.23
CA ASN A 350 11.17 3.79 -9.81
C ASN A 350 10.02 3.75 -8.83
N THR A 351 8.92 4.42 -9.13
CA THR A 351 7.73 4.50 -8.29
C THR A 351 6.53 3.74 -8.87
N THR A 352 6.77 2.90 -9.87
CA THR A 352 5.75 2.03 -10.47
C THR A 352 5.44 0.84 -9.56
N THR A 353 4.32 0.15 -9.80
CA THR A 353 4.06 -1.14 -9.15
C THR A 353 5.12 -2.17 -9.56
N LEU A 354 5.32 -3.22 -8.73
CA LEU A 354 6.28 -4.27 -9.07
C LEU A 354 5.89 -5.01 -10.35
N GLY A 355 4.61 -5.22 -10.62
CA GLY A 355 4.16 -5.83 -11.88
C GLY A 355 4.41 -4.95 -13.11
N CYS A 356 4.48 -3.62 -12.97
CA CYS A 356 4.94 -2.74 -14.04
C CYS A 356 6.47 -2.77 -14.18
N LEU A 357 7.19 -2.84 -13.06
CA LEU A 357 8.65 -2.94 -13.06
C LEU A 357 9.13 -4.27 -13.65
N ASP A 358 8.45 -5.38 -13.39
CA ASP A 358 8.76 -6.71 -13.94
C ASP A 358 8.70 -6.77 -15.48
N ARG A 359 7.98 -5.84 -16.10
CA ARG A 359 7.87 -5.71 -17.58
C ARG A 359 8.92 -4.81 -18.21
N MET A 360 9.80 -4.19 -17.41
CA MET A 360 10.91 -3.38 -17.89
C MET A 360 12.16 -4.24 -18.06
N ASP A 361 12.99 -3.91 -19.04
CA ASP A 361 14.33 -4.49 -19.12
C ASP A 361 15.23 -3.87 -18.02
N LEU A 362 15.55 -4.68 -17.03
CA LEU A 362 16.40 -4.33 -15.88
C LEU A 362 17.77 -5.01 -15.94
N SER A 363 18.10 -5.71 -17.03
CA SER A 363 19.34 -6.50 -17.19
C SER A 363 20.59 -5.63 -17.02
N GLY A 364 20.51 -4.34 -17.33
CA GLY A 364 21.60 -3.38 -17.15
C GLY A 364 21.81 -2.89 -15.71
N LEU A 365 21.01 -3.31 -14.72
CA LEU A 365 21.12 -2.81 -13.33
C LEU A 365 21.92 -3.72 -12.38
N ASP A 366 22.17 -4.99 -12.74
CA ASP A 366 22.76 -6.00 -11.85
C ASP A 366 22.04 -6.04 -10.48
N LEU A 367 20.74 -6.24 -10.50
CA LEU A 367 19.95 -6.34 -9.28
C LEU A 367 20.33 -7.60 -8.49
N HIS A 368 20.23 -7.53 -7.15
CA HIS A 368 20.40 -8.70 -6.32
C HIS A 368 19.38 -9.79 -6.71
N PRO A 369 19.75 -11.09 -6.79
CA PRO A 369 18.81 -12.15 -7.18
C PRO A 369 17.51 -12.15 -6.37
N THR A 370 17.58 -11.81 -5.07
CA THR A 370 16.40 -11.70 -4.21
C THR A 370 15.55 -10.47 -4.56
N GLN A 371 16.14 -9.37 -5.05
CA GLN A 371 15.36 -8.24 -5.58
C GLN A 371 14.58 -8.65 -6.83
N LEU A 372 15.21 -9.35 -7.76
CA LEU A 372 14.53 -9.90 -8.94
C LEU A 372 13.42 -10.89 -8.54
N LYS A 373 13.69 -11.78 -7.55
CA LYS A 373 12.67 -12.67 -7.00
C LYS A 373 11.50 -11.84 -6.42
N ALA A 374 11.79 -10.81 -5.63
CA ALA A 374 10.76 -9.97 -5.02
C ALA A 374 9.90 -9.23 -6.06
N ILE A 375 10.53 -8.63 -7.09
CA ILE A 375 9.82 -7.96 -8.20
C ILE A 375 8.82 -8.92 -8.86
N ARG A 376 9.24 -10.16 -9.13
CA ARG A 376 8.44 -11.15 -9.83
C ARG A 376 7.37 -11.83 -8.97
N THR A 377 7.64 -12.09 -7.69
CA THR A 377 6.82 -13.02 -6.88
C THR A 377 6.11 -12.40 -5.69
N LEU A 378 6.40 -11.14 -5.36
CA LEU A 378 5.76 -10.49 -4.23
C LEU A 378 4.27 -10.36 -4.50
N HIS A 379 3.46 -10.83 -3.57
CA HIS A 379 2.03 -10.93 -3.77
C HIS A 379 1.38 -9.54 -3.75
N TYR A 380 0.56 -9.32 -4.78
CA TYR A 380 -0.39 -8.21 -4.89
C TYR A 380 -1.79 -8.76 -4.92
N ASP A 381 -2.67 -8.14 -4.19
CA ASP A 381 -4.08 -8.47 -4.26
C ASP A 381 -4.78 -7.69 -5.38
N ASP A 382 -5.87 -8.27 -5.88
CA ASP A 382 -6.72 -7.62 -6.88
C ASP A 382 -7.89 -6.91 -6.23
N SER A 383 -8.45 -5.93 -6.94
CA SER A 383 -9.65 -5.22 -6.52
C SER A 383 -10.45 -4.76 -7.72
N ALA A 384 -11.77 -4.91 -7.60
CA ALA A 384 -12.71 -4.39 -8.58
C ALA A 384 -13.81 -3.57 -7.89
N LYS A 385 -14.24 -2.50 -8.55
CA LYS A 385 -15.31 -1.63 -8.08
C LYS A 385 -16.33 -1.39 -9.19
N VAL A 386 -17.61 -1.41 -8.83
CA VAL A 386 -18.73 -1.06 -9.72
C VAL A 386 -19.55 0.04 -9.05
N ALA A 387 -19.59 1.21 -9.67
CA ALA A 387 -20.41 2.33 -9.23
C ALA A 387 -21.60 2.52 -10.17
N LEU A 388 -22.75 2.75 -9.58
CA LEU A 388 -24.00 3.01 -10.29
C LEU A 388 -24.51 4.41 -9.96
N LYS A 389 -24.88 5.17 -10.98
CA LYS A 389 -25.52 6.47 -10.81
C LYS A 389 -27.03 6.32 -11.00
N PHE A 390 -27.78 6.78 -10.03
CA PHE A 390 -29.24 6.70 -10.01
C PHE A 390 -29.88 8.08 -10.12
N LYS A 391 -31.15 8.13 -10.53
CA LYS A 391 -31.97 9.35 -10.60
C LYS A 391 -32.16 10.00 -9.23
N TYR A 392 -32.08 9.22 -8.15
CA TYR A 392 -32.22 9.67 -6.77
C TYR A 392 -31.54 8.66 -5.82
N PRO A 393 -31.16 9.06 -4.60
CA PRO A 393 -30.54 8.15 -3.61
C PRO A 393 -31.60 7.25 -2.95
N TRP A 394 -32.06 6.20 -3.67
CA TRP A 394 -33.09 5.28 -3.20
C TRP A 394 -32.70 4.59 -1.88
N TRP A 395 -31.41 4.34 -1.63
CA TRP A 395 -30.94 3.77 -0.36
C TRP A 395 -31.20 4.69 0.83
N VAL A 396 -31.24 6.00 0.63
CA VAL A 396 -31.66 6.98 1.65
C VAL A 396 -33.17 7.04 1.74
N LYS A 397 -33.83 7.27 0.59
CA LYS A 397 -35.26 7.57 0.50
C LYS A 397 -36.15 6.37 0.84
N ASP A 398 -35.82 5.20 0.27
CA ASP A 398 -36.65 4.00 0.38
C ASP A 398 -36.16 3.05 1.49
N CYS A 399 -34.84 2.97 1.77
CA CYS A 399 -34.27 2.07 2.76
C CYS A 399 -33.85 2.74 4.08
N GLY A 400 -33.93 4.08 4.16
CA GLY A 400 -33.55 4.82 5.38
C GLY A 400 -32.06 4.75 5.75
N ILE A 401 -31.17 4.49 4.80
CA ILE A 401 -29.71 4.46 5.01
C ILE A 401 -29.19 5.90 4.86
N THR A 402 -29.20 6.65 5.94
CA THR A 402 -28.99 8.12 5.93
C THR A 402 -27.59 8.58 6.28
N LYS A 403 -26.66 7.68 6.67
CA LYS A 403 -25.37 8.08 7.24
C LYS A 403 -24.18 7.33 6.64
N GLY A 404 -24.22 6.97 5.38
CA GLY A 404 -23.15 6.17 4.81
C GLY A 404 -23.13 4.74 5.39
N GLY A 405 -21.95 4.13 5.50
CA GLY A 405 -21.78 2.77 6.00
C GLY A 405 -21.62 1.74 4.90
N VAL A 406 -21.60 0.48 5.29
CA VAL A 406 -21.28 -0.66 4.42
C VAL A 406 -22.26 -1.78 4.62
N ALA A 407 -22.84 -2.32 3.54
CA ALA A 407 -23.52 -3.61 3.55
C ALA A 407 -22.55 -4.72 3.17
N LYS A 408 -22.70 -5.88 3.79
CA LYS A 408 -21.89 -7.08 3.53
C LYS A 408 -22.78 -8.27 3.17
N THR A 409 -22.33 -9.07 2.20
CA THR A 409 -23.07 -10.24 1.74
C THR A 409 -22.12 -11.27 1.09
N ASP A 410 -22.57 -12.50 0.94
CA ASP A 410 -21.96 -13.54 0.12
C ASP A 410 -22.47 -13.55 -1.33
N LEU A 411 -23.37 -12.64 -1.70
CA LEU A 411 -23.72 -12.40 -3.10
C LEU A 411 -22.51 -11.90 -3.89
N PRO A 412 -22.49 -12.04 -5.23
CA PRO A 412 -21.36 -11.59 -6.08
C PRO A 412 -20.88 -10.17 -5.85
N LEU A 413 -21.76 -9.21 -5.54
CA LEU A 413 -21.38 -7.83 -5.24
C LEU A 413 -20.52 -7.66 -3.97
N ARG A 414 -20.54 -8.60 -3.06
CA ARG A 414 -19.81 -8.70 -1.77
C ARG A 414 -20.02 -7.53 -0.82
N THR A 415 -19.58 -6.35 -1.21
CA THR A 415 -19.59 -5.15 -0.37
C THR A 415 -20.23 -4.00 -1.12
N CYS A 416 -21.35 -3.46 -0.58
CA CYS A 416 -21.95 -2.23 -1.06
C CYS A 416 -21.58 -1.09 -0.11
N VAL A 417 -21.03 0.01 -0.64
CA VAL A 417 -20.59 1.16 0.17
C VAL A 417 -21.50 2.35 -0.12
N TYR A 418 -22.19 2.78 0.93
CA TYR A 418 -23.05 3.97 0.85
C TYR A 418 -22.18 5.22 1.04
N PRO A 419 -22.25 6.21 0.13
CA PRO A 419 -21.33 7.35 0.17
C PRO A 419 -21.58 8.22 1.41
N SER A 420 -20.48 8.73 1.99
CA SER A 420 -20.52 9.63 3.14
C SER A 420 -20.57 11.12 2.72
N TYR A 421 -20.27 11.42 1.46
CA TYR A 421 -20.12 12.79 0.94
C TYR A 421 -21.40 13.38 0.33
N ASN A 422 -22.46 12.61 0.17
CA ASN A 422 -23.73 13.08 -0.38
C ASN A 422 -24.92 12.87 0.57
N ILE A 423 -24.67 12.84 1.86
CA ILE A 423 -25.69 12.62 2.91
C ILE A 423 -26.77 13.70 2.86
N ASP A 424 -26.37 14.94 2.58
CA ASP A 424 -27.27 16.11 2.52
C ASP A 424 -27.79 16.38 1.10
N THR A 425 -27.56 15.48 0.15
CA THR A 425 -28.07 15.63 -1.23
C THR A 425 -29.61 15.52 -1.21
N PRO A 426 -30.33 16.43 -1.88
CA PRO A 426 -31.79 16.35 -1.99
C PRO A 426 -32.24 15.01 -2.57
N LEU A 427 -33.31 14.43 -1.97
CA LEU A 427 -33.77 13.07 -2.30
C LEU A 427 -34.37 12.90 -3.71
N ASP A 428 -34.48 14.00 -4.47
CA ASP A 428 -34.94 14.04 -5.87
C ASP A 428 -33.81 14.31 -6.87
N GLN A 429 -32.54 14.38 -6.41
CA GLN A 429 -31.38 14.61 -7.26
C GLN A 429 -30.59 13.33 -7.53
N PRO A 430 -29.91 13.24 -8.69
CA PRO A 430 -29.06 12.10 -8.99
C PRO A 430 -27.97 11.88 -7.93
N ALA A 431 -27.68 10.60 -7.65
CA ALA A 431 -26.65 10.21 -6.70
C ALA A 431 -25.92 8.95 -7.15
N VAL A 432 -24.67 8.81 -6.69
CA VAL A 432 -23.78 7.69 -7.01
C VAL A 432 -23.70 6.74 -5.83
N LEU A 433 -23.82 5.44 -6.09
CA LEU A 433 -23.64 4.34 -5.13
C LEU A 433 -22.43 3.51 -5.56
N LEU A 434 -21.49 3.23 -4.67
CA LEU A 434 -20.50 2.18 -4.89
C LEU A 434 -21.17 0.83 -4.60
N ALA A 435 -21.79 0.28 -5.65
CA ALA A 435 -22.67 -0.88 -5.56
C ALA A 435 -21.92 -2.18 -5.29
N SER A 436 -20.67 -2.29 -5.77
CA SER A 436 -19.81 -3.44 -5.51
C SER A 436 -18.37 -3.00 -5.26
N TYR A 437 -17.77 -3.54 -4.22
CA TYR A 437 -16.35 -3.44 -3.93
C TYR A 437 -15.83 -4.81 -3.51
N THR A 438 -14.98 -5.38 -4.34
CA THR A 438 -14.48 -6.75 -4.19
C THR A 438 -12.95 -6.78 -4.17
N TRP A 439 -12.39 -7.81 -3.51
CA TRP A 439 -10.97 -8.10 -3.43
C TRP A 439 -10.68 -9.56 -3.76
N ALA A 440 -9.43 -9.90 -3.96
CA ALA A 440 -8.92 -11.25 -4.18
C ALA A 440 -9.72 -11.98 -5.27
N LYS A 441 -10.07 -13.25 -5.07
CA LYS A 441 -10.81 -14.08 -6.04
C LYS A 441 -12.20 -13.53 -6.41
N ASP A 442 -12.82 -12.77 -5.51
CA ASP A 442 -14.09 -12.12 -5.83
C ASP A 442 -13.88 -10.94 -6.81
N ALA A 443 -12.75 -10.24 -6.72
CA ALA A 443 -12.37 -9.21 -7.69
C ALA A 443 -12.00 -9.80 -9.06
N GLU A 444 -11.30 -10.93 -9.09
CA GLU A 444 -11.01 -11.66 -10.34
C GLU A 444 -12.30 -12.06 -11.07
N LYS A 445 -13.29 -12.63 -10.34
CA LYS A 445 -14.60 -12.97 -10.91
C LYS A 445 -15.34 -11.75 -11.43
N MET A 446 -15.38 -10.67 -10.64
CA MET A 446 -16.03 -9.42 -11.04
C MET A 446 -15.33 -8.80 -12.26
N GLY A 447 -14.00 -8.83 -12.28
CA GLY A 447 -13.16 -8.38 -13.39
C GLY A 447 -13.51 -9.07 -14.71
N GLY A 448 -13.88 -10.37 -14.68
CA GLY A 448 -14.31 -11.11 -15.88
C GLY A 448 -15.50 -10.48 -16.61
N TYR A 449 -16.35 -9.74 -15.93
CA TYR A 449 -17.48 -8.99 -16.54
C TYR A 449 -17.09 -7.57 -16.96
N ILE A 450 -16.02 -6.98 -16.41
CA ILE A 450 -15.61 -5.60 -16.69
C ILE A 450 -14.84 -5.53 -18.01
N LYS A 451 -15.29 -4.67 -18.93
CA LYS A 451 -14.70 -4.50 -20.27
C LYS A 451 -13.88 -3.21 -20.32
N PRO A 452 -12.54 -3.26 -20.33
CA PRO A 452 -11.68 -2.06 -20.26
C PRO A 452 -11.91 -1.05 -21.40
N THR A 453 -12.39 -1.52 -22.54
CA THR A 453 -12.46 -0.73 -23.77
C THR A 453 -13.89 -0.44 -24.25
N SER A 454 -14.91 -1.03 -23.64
CA SER A 454 -16.31 -0.85 -24.10
C SER A 454 -17.32 -1.09 -22.98
N PRO A 455 -17.91 -0.04 -22.42
CA PRO A 455 -19.03 -0.18 -21.47
C PRO A 455 -20.25 -0.92 -22.05
N LYS A 456 -20.39 -0.96 -23.40
CA LYS A 456 -21.50 -1.65 -24.09
C LYS A 456 -21.49 -3.18 -23.95
N GLY A 457 -20.45 -3.79 -23.37
CA GLY A 457 -20.39 -5.23 -23.11
C GLY A 457 -20.65 -5.59 -21.67
N GLU A 458 -21.09 -4.63 -20.84
CA GLU A 458 -21.27 -4.80 -19.40
C GLU A 458 -22.74 -4.98 -18.97
N GLU A 459 -23.65 -5.28 -19.94
CA GLU A 459 -25.08 -5.50 -19.64
C GLU A 459 -25.29 -6.66 -18.65
N GLU A 460 -24.49 -7.72 -18.74
CA GLU A 460 -24.58 -8.85 -17.80
C GLU A 460 -24.09 -8.45 -16.40
N LEU A 461 -23.01 -7.66 -16.31
CA LEU A 461 -22.51 -7.10 -15.06
C LEU A 461 -23.60 -6.26 -14.38
N ILE A 462 -24.23 -5.37 -15.13
CA ILE A 462 -25.25 -4.46 -14.57
C ILE A 462 -26.47 -5.24 -14.10
N LYS A 463 -26.96 -6.21 -14.88
CA LYS A 463 -28.04 -7.10 -14.46
C LYS A 463 -27.70 -7.85 -13.18
N LEU A 464 -26.50 -8.40 -13.07
CA LEU A 464 -26.03 -9.08 -11.87
C LEU A 464 -26.05 -8.14 -10.65
N ILE A 465 -25.45 -6.96 -10.77
CA ILE A 465 -25.38 -6.00 -9.67
C ILE A 465 -26.76 -5.48 -9.27
N LEU A 466 -27.65 -5.17 -10.22
CA LEU A 466 -29.02 -4.73 -9.92
C LEU A 466 -29.83 -5.83 -9.22
N HIS A 467 -29.65 -7.10 -9.66
CA HIS A 467 -30.31 -8.25 -9.04
C HIS A 467 -29.80 -8.46 -7.60
N ASP A 468 -28.50 -8.39 -7.37
CA ASP A 468 -27.91 -8.51 -6.04
C ASP A 468 -28.36 -7.38 -5.11
N LEU A 469 -28.41 -6.13 -5.63
CA LEU A 469 -28.94 -4.98 -4.87
C LEU A 469 -30.41 -5.17 -4.50
N ALA A 470 -31.23 -5.71 -5.43
CA ALA A 470 -32.63 -5.97 -5.17
C ALA A 470 -32.82 -7.06 -4.11
N ILE A 471 -32.00 -8.11 -4.10
CA ILE A 471 -32.00 -9.13 -3.04
C ILE A 471 -31.56 -8.51 -1.70
N LEU A 472 -30.45 -7.77 -1.70
CA LEU A 472 -29.85 -7.16 -0.52
C LEU A 472 -30.79 -6.13 0.16
N HIS A 473 -31.72 -5.53 -0.59
CA HIS A 473 -32.65 -4.51 -0.10
C HIS A 473 -34.11 -4.92 -0.29
N SER A 474 -34.39 -6.21 -0.44
CA SER A 474 -35.71 -6.75 -0.79
C SER A 474 -36.84 -6.39 0.18
N GLU A 475 -36.52 -5.97 1.43
CA GLU A 475 -37.50 -5.48 2.39
C GLU A 475 -38.04 -4.08 2.05
N HIS A 476 -37.37 -3.33 1.16
CA HIS A 476 -37.62 -1.90 0.94
C HIS A 476 -37.83 -1.51 -0.51
N ILE A 477 -37.20 -2.22 -1.47
CA ILE A 477 -37.22 -1.84 -2.88
C ILE A 477 -37.19 -3.07 -3.79
N THR A 478 -37.84 -3.00 -4.95
CA THR A 478 -37.88 -4.08 -5.94
C THR A 478 -36.82 -3.85 -7.04
N TYR A 479 -36.53 -4.93 -7.79
CA TYR A 479 -35.61 -4.90 -8.94
C TYR A 479 -36.02 -3.85 -9.96
N GLU A 480 -37.30 -3.82 -10.33
CA GLU A 480 -37.85 -2.92 -11.36
C GLU A 480 -37.65 -1.45 -10.97
N ARG A 481 -37.84 -1.11 -9.69
CA ARG A 481 -37.62 0.26 -9.21
C ARG A 481 -36.16 0.66 -9.20
N ILE A 482 -35.25 -0.24 -8.88
CA ILE A 482 -33.80 0.00 -8.93
C ILE A 482 -33.38 0.18 -10.39
N GLU A 483 -33.84 -0.69 -11.29
CA GLU A 483 -33.55 -0.64 -12.72
C GLU A 483 -34.08 0.64 -13.37
N GLU A 484 -35.34 1.02 -13.08
CA GLU A 484 -35.94 2.26 -13.57
C GLU A 484 -35.19 3.51 -13.07
N ALA A 485 -34.65 3.46 -11.87
CA ALA A 485 -33.88 4.55 -11.29
C ALA A 485 -32.46 4.69 -11.87
N LEU A 486 -31.91 3.64 -12.52
CA LEU A 486 -30.55 3.65 -13.07
C LEU A 486 -30.41 4.69 -14.19
N ILE A 487 -29.33 5.47 -14.15
CA ILE A 487 -28.94 6.41 -15.22
C ILE A 487 -27.77 5.85 -16.01
N THR A 488 -26.69 5.48 -15.32
CA THR A 488 -25.44 4.98 -15.94
C THR A 488 -24.58 4.28 -14.88
N HIS A 489 -23.48 3.70 -15.34
CA HIS A 489 -22.52 3.02 -14.47
C HIS A 489 -21.08 3.30 -14.88
N HIS A 490 -20.16 2.94 -14.01
CA HIS A 490 -18.74 2.81 -14.31
C HIS A 490 -18.18 1.66 -13.48
N ALA A 491 -17.41 0.79 -14.12
CA ALA A 491 -16.77 -0.36 -13.47
C ALA A 491 -15.27 -0.34 -13.75
N TYR A 492 -14.49 -0.80 -12.78
CA TYR A 492 -13.03 -0.82 -12.89
C TYR A 492 -12.42 -2.00 -12.14
N ALA A 493 -11.55 -2.74 -12.82
CA ALA A 493 -10.74 -3.81 -12.25
C ALA A 493 -9.26 -3.42 -12.37
N TRP A 494 -8.55 -3.38 -11.26
CA TRP A 494 -7.16 -2.94 -11.23
C TRP A 494 -6.21 -3.88 -11.98
N SER A 495 -6.50 -5.17 -12.03
CA SER A 495 -5.76 -6.15 -12.82
C SER A 495 -5.84 -5.91 -14.33
N HIS A 496 -6.87 -5.21 -14.80
CA HIS A 496 -7.02 -4.84 -16.22
C HIS A 496 -6.31 -3.53 -16.58
N ASP A 497 -5.85 -2.76 -15.59
CA ASP A 497 -5.10 -1.51 -15.86
C ASP A 497 -3.66 -1.86 -16.28
N PRO A 498 -3.25 -1.57 -17.54
CA PRO A 498 -1.91 -1.90 -18.02
C PRO A 498 -0.79 -1.11 -17.35
N PHE A 499 -1.12 -0.02 -16.63
CA PHE A 499 -0.17 0.83 -15.92
C PHE A 499 -0.09 0.52 -14.42
N MET A 500 -0.96 -0.39 -13.91
CA MET A 500 -0.98 -0.78 -12.49
C MET A 500 -0.79 -2.27 -12.28
N THR A 501 -1.45 -3.11 -13.11
CA THR A 501 -1.41 -4.58 -13.09
C THR A 501 -2.04 -5.27 -11.88
N ALA A 502 -2.23 -4.58 -10.77
CA ALA A 502 -2.87 -5.07 -9.56
C ALA A 502 -3.28 -3.91 -8.66
N ALA A 503 -4.03 -4.18 -7.60
CA ALA A 503 -4.57 -3.16 -6.71
C ALA A 503 -3.56 -2.68 -5.66
N PHE A 504 -3.06 -3.57 -4.81
CA PHE A 504 -2.16 -3.23 -3.71
C PHE A 504 -1.36 -4.45 -3.23
N ALA A 505 -0.21 -4.22 -2.60
CA ALA A 505 0.57 -5.29 -2.01
C ALA A 505 -0.11 -5.82 -0.75
N LEU A 506 -0.17 -7.14 -0.63
CA LEU A 506 -0.45 -7.88 0.61
C LEU A 506 0.42 -9.12 0.57
N PHE A 507 1.40 -9.21 1.44
CA PHE A 507 2.45 -10.22 1.32
C PHE A 507 1.93 -11.64 1.59
N GLY A 508 2.38 -12.57 0.75
CA GLY A 508 2.18 -14.00 0.96
C GLY A 508 3.13 -14.59 2.01
N PRO A 509 2.93 -15.86 2.39
CA PRO A 509 3.75 -16.57 3.36
C PRO A 509 5.27 -16.44 3.08
N GLY A 510 6.05 -16.08 4.11
CA GLY A 510 7.50 -15.90 4.06
C GLY A 510 7.98 -14.60 3.40
N GLN A 511 7.13 -13.88 2.71
CA GLN A 511 7.58 -12.75 1.89
C GLN A 511 8.01 -11.51 2.69
N PHE A 512 7.43 -11.32 3.87
CA PHE A 512 7.80 -10.18 4.71
C PHE A 512 9.24 -10.30 5.21
N VAL A 513 9.60 -11.46 5.70
CA VAL A 513 10.95 -11.71 6.23
C VAL A 513 11.98 -11.88 5.10
N GLU A 514 11.64 -12.62 4.04
CA GLU A 514 12.59 -13.00 3.00
C GLU A 514 12.78 -11.93 1.91
N LEU A 515 11.71 -11.23 1.49
CA LEU A 515 11.74 -10.39 0.28
C LEU A 515 11.70 -8.90 0.57
N TYR A 516 10.88 -8.47 1.52
CA TYR A 516 10.67 -7.06 1.82
C TYR A 516 11.98 -6.27 2.10
N PRO A 517 12.96 -6.77 2.86
CA PRO A 517 14.18 -6.02 3.14
C PRO A 517 14.95 -5.63 1.89
N TYR A 518 14.92 -6.48 0.85
CA TYR A 518 15.60 -6.23 -0.42
C TYR A 518 14.92 -5.17 -1.28
N LEU A 519 13.59 -5.04 -1.20
CA LEU A 519 12.86 -3.98 -1.91
C LEU A 519 13.22 -2.58 -1.40
N SER A 520 13.45 -2.45 -0.11
CA SER A 520 13.78 -1.17 0.52
C SER A 520 15.26 -0.78 0.39
N GLU A 521 16.08 -1.64 -0.23
CA GLU A 521 17.51 -1.39 -0.46
C GLU A 521 17.75 -0.84 -1.86
N PRO A 522 18.55 0.23 -2.00
CA PRO A 522 18.90 0.74 -3.31
C PRO A 522 19.88 -0.19 -4.02
N ALA A 523 19.78 -0.27 -5.34
CA ALA A 523 20.65 -1.08 -6.21
C ALA A 523 21.49 -0.22 -7.15
N ALA A 524 22.26 -0.86 -8.06
CA ALA A 524 23.02 -0.19 -9.10
C ALA A 524 23.92 0.95 -8.54
N ASP A 525 24.83 0.61 -7.63
CA ASP A 525 25.70 1.57 -6.92
C ASP A 525 24.88 2.58 -6.08
N SER A 526 23.78 2.13 -5.49
CA SER A 526 22.80 2.95 -4.73
C SER A 526 22.22 4.11 -5.53
N LYS A 527 22.07 3.92 -6.84
CA LYS A 527 21.50 4.92 -7.77
C LYS A 527 20.11 4.53 -8.29
N PHE A 528 19.68 3.30 -8.07
CA PHE A 528 18.36 2.81 -8.42
C PHE A 528 17.57 2.49 -7.15
N HIS A 529 16.36 3.02 -7.04
CA HIS A 529 15.48 2.82 -5.89
C HIS A 529 14.13 2.27 -6.35
N ILE A 530 13.65 1.22 -5.66
CA ILE A 530 12.28 0.72 -5.79
C ILE A 530 11.43 1.42 -4.72
N VAL A 531 10.46 2.20 -5.15
CA VAL A 531 9.68 3.09 -4.29
C VAL A 531 8.18 2.86 -4.50
N GLY A 532 7.41 2.86 -3.44
CA GLY A 532 5.97 2.67 -3.48
C GLY A 532 5.47 1.99 -2.21
N GLU A 533 4.17 1.75 -2.11
CA GLU A 533 3.60 1.15 -0.90
C GLU A 533 4.13 -0.28 -0.64
N ALA A 534 4.41 -1.04 -1.68
CA ALA A 534 4.98 -2.39 -1.58
C ALA A 534 6.38 -2.43 -0.95
N SER A 535 7.16 -1.36 -1.02
CA SER A 535 8.47 -1.23 -0.36
C SER A 535 8.39 -0.52 1.00
N SER A 536 7.20 -0.42 1.58
CA SER A 536 6.92 0.07 2.94
C SER A 536 6.30 -1.02 3.81
N VAL A 537 6.04 -0.72 5.07
CA VAL A 537 5.31 -1.61 6.00
C VAL A 537 3.80 -1.31 6.03
N HIS A 538 3.36 -0.25 5.34
CA HIS A 538 1.97 0.17 5.29
C HIS A 538 1.37 -0.16 3.91
N HIS A 539 1.05 -1.44 3.70
CA HIS A 539 0.48 -1.91 2.44
C HIS A 539 -0.96 -1.40 2.26
N ALA A 540 -1.39 -1.23 1.03
CA ALA A 540 -2.71 -0.72 0.65
C ALA A 540 -3.03 0.72 1.12
N TRP A 541 -2.09 1.45 1.70
CA TRP A 541 -2.28 2.81 2.21
C TRP A 541 -1.41 3.84 1.50
N ILE A 542 -1.93 5.06 1.34
CA ILE A 542 -1.15 6.20 0.80
C ILE A 542 0.09 6.48 1.66
N VAL A 543 -0.01 6.35 2.98
CA VAL A 543 1.13 6.59 3.88
C VAL A 543 2.32 5.70 3.54
N GLY A 544 2.10 4.46 3.10
CA GLY A 544 3.18 3.57 2.68
C GLY A 544 3.97 4.11 1.48
N ALA A 545 3.25 4.65 0.49
CA ALA A 545 3.89 5.30 -0.65
C ALA A 545 4.70 6.55 -0.23
N LEU A 546 4.19 7.34 0.72
CA LEU A 546 4.86 8.53 1.25
C LEU A 546 6.11 8.17 2.06
N ASP A 547 6.03 7.15 2.91
CA ASP A 547 7.16 6.71 3.74
C ASP A 547 8.28 6.12 2.90
N SER A 548 7.95 5.29 1.92
CA SER A 548 8.92 4.75 0.97
C SER A 548 9.61 5.86 0.16
N ALA A 549 8.84 6.86 -0.32
CA ALA A 549 9.38 8.01 -1.05
C ALA A 549 10.35 8.84 -0.19
N LEU A 550 9.98 9.14 1.05
CA LEU A 550 10.84 9.88 1.97
C LEU A 550 12.13 9.11 2.29
N THR A 551 12.02 7.80 2.51
CA THR A 551 13.18 6.91 2.71
C THR A 551 14.12 6.96 1.51
N ALA A 552 13.59 6.86 0.29
CA ALA A 552 14.40 6.89 -0.93
C ALA A 552 15.13 8.23 -1.11
N VAL A 553 14.46 9.36 -0.86
CA VAL A 553 15.13 10.68 -0.89
C VAL A 553 16.20 10.78 0.19
N TYR A 554 15.95 10.27 1.39
CA TYR A 554 16.94 10.23 2.45
C TYR A 554 18.20 9.46 2.03
N LEU A 555 18.02 8.24 1.46
CA LEU A 555 19.13 7.42 0.97
C LEU A 555 19.90 8.10 -0.19
N PHE A 556 19.19 8.81 -1.08
CA PHE A 556 19.80 9.64 -2.11
C PHE A 556 20.69 10.74 -1.52
N LEU A 557 20.20 11.50 -0.55
CA LEU A 557 21.00 12.53 0.12
C LEU A 557 22.25 11.93 0.80
N TYR A 558 22.08 10.75 1.42
CA TYR A 558 23.19 10.01 2.03
C TYR A 558 24.21 9.56 1.01
N ARG A 559 23.76 8.99 -0.11
CA ARG A 559 24.62 8.54 -1.21
C ARG A 559 25.57 9.61 -1.73
N TYR A 560 25.07 10.85 -1.78
CA TYR A 560 25.79 11.98 -2.34
C TYR A 560 26.41 12.93 -1.31
N GLY A 561 26.39 12.58 -0.03
CA GLY A 561 26.96 13.41 1.04
C GLY A 561 26.29 14.77 1.23
N LEU A 562 25.00 14.86 0.90
CA LEU A 562 24.22 16.10 0.95
C LEU A 562 23.65 16.36 2.35
N TRP A 563 24.51 16.30 3.37
CA TRP A 563 24.16 16.28 4.80
C TRP A 563 23.32 17.47 5.27
N ARG A 564 23.61 18.68 4.78
CA ARG A 564 22.84 19.87 5.13
C ARG A 564 21.38 19.78 4.72
N TYR A 565 21.10 19.06 3.62
CA TYR A 565 19.74 18.86 3.13
C TYR A 565 19.02 17.75 3.87
N VAL A 566 19.74 16.83 4.50
CA VAL A 566 19.17 15.83 5.42
C VAL A 566 18.52 16.53 6.62
N ALA A 567 19.18 17.52 7.23
CA ALA A 567 18.59 18.28 8.33
C ALA A 567 17.31 19.02 7.90
N LYS A 568 17.32 19.64 6.71
CA LYS A 568 16.15 20.31 6.13
C LYS A 568 15.02 19.32 5.83
N LEU A 569 15.35 18.15 5.25
CA LEU A 569 14.39 17.07 4.99
C LEU A 569 13.66 16.68 6.27
N ILE A 570 14.40 16.41 7.35
CA ILE A 570 13.84 15.99 8.63
C ILE A 570 12.95 17.08 9.23
N ALA A 571 13.40 18.33 9.21
CA ALA A 571 12.66 19.46 9.75
C ALA A 571 11.31 19.66 9.04
N ASN A 572 11.29 19.60 7.71
CA ASN A 572 10.12 19.93 6.90
C ASN A 572 9.18 18.73 6.65
N TRP A 573 9.74 17.50 6.56
CA TRP A 573 9.02 16.30 6.15
C TRP A 573 8.97 15.21 7.24
N GLY A 574 9.81 15.33 8.27
CA GLY A 574 9.90 14.38 9.37
C GLY A 574 10.74 13.16 9.03
N LEU A 575 10.66 12.16 9.91
CA LEU A 575 11.37 10.88 9.79
C LEU A 575 10.39 9.76 9.51
N VAL A 576 10.89 8.71 8.86
CA VAL A 576 10.20 7.43 8.76
C VAL A 576 10.65 6.54 9.91
N GLY A 577 9.71 5.88 10.56
CA GLY A 577 9.98 5.16 11.80
C GLY A 577 10.77 3.87 11.62
N ASP A 578 10.81 3.31 10.41
CA ASP A 578 11.59 2.11 10.08
C ASP A 578 13.05 2.42 9.66
N LEU A 579 13.41 3.70 9.45
CA LEU A 579 14.74 4.12 9.07
C LEU A 579 15.55 4.56 10.30
N GLU A 580 16.72 3.99 10.49
CA GLU A 580 17.67 4.40 11.52
C GLU A 580 18.76 5.26 10.90
N LEU A 581 18.96 6.42 11.50
CA LEU A 581 19.95 7.40 11.10
C LEU A 581 21.23 7.23 11.89
N GLY A 582 22.28 7.90 11.43
CA GLY A 582 23.58 7.93 12.09
C GLY A 582 24.61 7.02 11.44
N GLU A 583 25.85 7.12 11.91
CA GLU A 583 26.94 6.27 11.47
C GLU A 583 26.62 4.81 11.83
N PHE A 584 26.62 3.93 10.83
CA PHE A 584 26.18 2.53 10.95
C PHE A 584 24.66 2.31 11.21
N GLY A 585 23.83 3.32 11.10
CA GLY A 585 22.38 3.15 11.06
C GLY A 585 21.92 2.41 9.78
N THR A 586 20.69 1.90 9.77
CA THR A 586 20.18 1.12 8.62
C THR A 586 20.22 1.91 7.30
N ALA A 587 20.06 3.24 7.34
CA ALA A 587 20.19 4.09 6.16
C ALA A 587 21.61 4.08 5.58
N HIS A 588 22.62 4.26 6.41
CA HIS A 588 24.03 4.21 6.01
C HIS A 588 24.37 2.83 5.44
N LEU A 589 23.99 1.78 6.14
CA LEU A 589 24.30 0.40 5.74
C LEU A 589 23.60 0.01 4.44
N LYS A 590 22.34 0.41 4.22
CA LYS A 590 21.65 0.21 2.94
C LYS A 590 22.40 0.85 1.76
N VAL A 591 22.87 2.08 1.92
CA VAL A 591 23.65 2.75 0.87
C VAL A 591 25.00 2.04 0.64
N ALA A 592 25.68 1.61 1.70
CA ALA A 592 26.93 0.89 1.59
C ALA A 592 26.74 -0.47 0.87
N LEU A 593 25.74 -1.24 1.25
CA LEU A 593 25.40 -2.53 0.63
C LEU A 593 24.98 -2.37 -0.84
N GLY A 594 24.15 -1.37 -1.15
CA GLY A 594 23.75 -1.09 -2.53
C GLY A 594 24.93 -0.70 -3.45
N ARG A 595 26.03 -0.15 -2.88
CA ARG A 595 27.29 0.09 -3.61
C ARG A 595 28.09 -1.20 -3.86
N LEU A 596 27.92 -2.18 -2.99
CA LEU A 596 28.61 -3.47 -3.04
C LEU A 596 27.76 -4.57 -3.70
N SER A 597 26.57 -4.23 -4.20
CA SER A 597 25.61 -5.21 -4.72
C SER A 597 26.21 -6.20 -5.74
N LYS A 598 27.13 -5.74 -6.59
CA LYS A 598 27.86 -6.61 -7.55
C LYS A 598 28.74 -7.67 -6.89
N GLU A 599 29.12 -7.51 -5.62
CA GLU A 599 29.96 -8.47 -4.89
C GLU A 599 29.16 -9.70 -4.44
N PHE A 600 27.82 -9.59 -4.41
CA PHE A 600 26.92 -10.71 -4.12
C PHE A 600 26.68 -11.60 -5.35
N HIS A 601 26.98 -11.11 -6.57
CA HIS A 601 26.87 -11.90 -7.78
C HIS A 601 28.02 -12.91 -7.82
N VAL A 602 27.77 -14.10 -7.32
CA VAL A 602 28.62 -15.24 -7.64
C VAL A 602 28.41 -15.51 -9.13
N LYS A 603 29.45 -15.34 -9.94
CA LYS A 603 29.44 -15.87 -11.30
C LYS A 603 29.20 -17.38 -11.18
N VAL A 604 28.00 -17.82 -11.50
CA VAL A 604 27.68 -19.24 -11.68
C VAL A 604 28.37 -19.71 -12.94
#